data_7e76ab799ff30ba3870dfdb87563128a
#
_entry.id   7e76ab799ff30ba3870dfdb87563128a
#
_cell.length_a   1.000
_cell.length_b   1.000
_cell.length_c   1.000
_cell.angle_alpha   90.00
_cell.angle_beta   90.00
_cell.angle_gamma   90.00
#
_symmetry.space_group_name_H-M   'P 1'
#
loop_
_entity.id
_entity.type
_entity.pdbx_description
1 polymer ?
#
loop_
_entity_poly.entity_id
_entity_poly.type
_entity_poly.pdbx_seq_one_letter_code
_entity_poly.pdbx_strand_id
1 'polypeptide(L)'
;MPPRGGDPTRSLKIAQLLKDRVHAVNITDGSRAVMRMCSLAMSRLLLENGIEPVMQISCRDRNKIALQSDILGANALGIKNILCITGDSVKAGDQQNTKAVHEFESVKLLKQIQSFNNGIDPTYELLSDHRTEIFAGAAADPSYKNLKIVKMRT
;
A
#
# COMPACT_ATOMS: atom_id res chain seq x y z
N MET A 1 10.96 7.43 -2.51
CA MET A 1 10.38 7.44 -1.15
C MET A 1 9.61 8.74 -0.92
N PRO A 2 8.43 8.71 -0.29
CA PRO A 2 7.73 9.92 0.15
C PRO A 2 8.58 10.76 1.10
N PRO A 3 8.40 12.09 1.13
CA PRO A 3 9.17 12.99 1.99
C PRO A 3 8.81 12.81 3.48
N ARG A 4 9.68 13.28 4.39
CA ARG A 4 9.38 13.34 5.84
C ARG A 4 8.53 14.55 6.23
N GLY A 5 8.40 15.53 5.34
CA GLY A 5 7.60 16.75 5.51
C GLY A 5 6.43 16.82 4.52
N GLY A 6 5.73 17.93 4.52
CA GLY A 6 4.58 18.17 3.65
C GLY A 6 4.91 18.58 2.21
N ASP A 7 6.17 18.85 1.88
CA ASP A 7 6.58 19.28 0.54
C ASP A 7 7.03 18.07 -0.32
N PRO A 8 6.30 17.71 -1.40
CA PRO A 8 6.62 16.60 -2.27
C PRO A 8 7.63 16.96 -3.38
N THR A 9 8.03 18.22 -3.53
CA THR A 9 8.76 18.74 -4.69
C THR A 9 10.01 17.93 -5.04
N ARG A 10 10.83 17.60 -4.03
CA ARG A 10 12.05 16.79 -4.24
C ARG A 10 11.74 15.39 -4.74
N SER A 11 10.71 14.75 -4.17
CA SER A 11 10.29 13.40 -4.56
C SER A 11 9.73 13.37 -5.98
N LEU A 12 8.96 14.39 -6.35
CA LEU A 12 8.45 14.56 -7.71
C LEU A 12 9.56 14.81 -8.73
N LYS A 13 10.54 15.66 -8.41
CA LYS A 13 11.72 15.87 -9.28
C LYS A 13 12.48 14.58 -9.55
N ILE A 14 12.67 13.73 -8.53
CA ILE A 14 13.32 12.43 -8.71
C ILE A 14 12.44 11.50 -9.58
N ALA A 15 11.12 11.47 -9.36
CA ALA A 15 10.21 10.66 -10.13
C ALA A 15 10.18 11.08 -11.61
N GLN A 16 10.26 12.38 -11.91
CA GLN A 16 10.34 12.88 -13.29
C GLN A 16 11.57 12.36 -14.05
N LEU A 17 12.69 12.09 -13.37
CA LEU A 17 13.85 11.47 -13.99
C LEU A 17 13.62 10.02 -14.43
N LEU A 18 12.60 9.37 -13.85
CA LEU A 18 12.21 7.99 -14.16
C LEU A 18 11.10 7.93 -15.22
N LYS A 19 10.41 9.05 -15.47
CA LYS A 19 9.34 9.13 -16.46
C LYS A 19 9.84 8.65 -17.83
N ASP A 20 9.03 7.84 -18.50
CA ASP A 20 9.33 7.22 -19.81
C ASP A 20 10.53 6.24 -19.80
N ARG A 21 11.13 5.99 -18.63
CA ARG A 21 12.22 5.02 -18.44
C ARG A 21 11.80 3.77 -17.68
N VAL A 22 10.69 3.84 -16.95
CA VAL A 22 10.12 2.73 -16.19
C VAL A 22 8.60 2.69 -16.40
N HIS A 23 7.99 1.52 -16.26
CA HIS A 23 6.55 1.37 -16.41
C HIS A 23 5.79 1.91 -15.19
N ALA A 24 6.36 1.78 -13.99
CA ALA A 24 5.75 2.27 -12.76
C ALA A 24 6.81 2.56 -11.68
N VAL A 25 6.44 3.38 -10.69
CA VAL A 25 7.30 3.75 -9.56
C VAL A 25 6.71 3.27 -8.26
N ASN A 26 7.46 2.45 -7.52
CA ASN A 26 7.04 1.91 -6.23
C ASN A 26 7.13 2.97 -5.12
N ILE A 27 6.03 3.23 -4.42
CA ILE A 27 5.90 4.25 -3.37
C ILE A 27 5.79 3.57 -2.01
N THR A 28 6.84 3.69 -1.21
CA THR A 28 6.93 3.07 0.11
C THR A 28 5.95 3.69 1.12
N ASP A 29 5.43 2.88 2.03
CA ASP A 29 4.54 3.30 3.11
C ASP A 29 5.22 3.11 4.47
N GLY A 30 5.74 4.19 5.04
CA GLY A 30 6.42 4.21 6.34
C GLY A 30 7.58 3.20 6.47
N SER A 31 8.39 3.05 5.42
CA SER A 31 9.53 2.14 5.40
C SER A 31 10.43 2.34 6.62
N ARG A 32 10.85 1.25 7.25
CA ARG A 32 11.61 1.20 8.52
C ARG A 32 10.87 1.86 9.69
N ALA A 33 9.53 1.90 9.66
CA ALA A 33 8.72 2.57 10.68
C ALA A 33 9.10 4.04 10.93
N VAL A 34 9.55 4.73 9.89
CA VAL A 34 9.89 6.17 9.93
C VAL A 34 8.72 6.97 9.39
N MET A 35 8.30 8.02 10.12
CA MET A 35 7.23 8.91 9.73
C MET A 35 7.54 9.59 8.39
N ARG A 36 6.60 9.50 7.45
CA ARG A 36 6.65 10.09 6.11
C ARG A 36 5.26 10.49 5.64
N MET A 37 5.20 11.30 4.59
CA MET A 37 3.95 11.50 3.86
C MET A 37 3.35 10.14 3.46
N CYS A 38 2.02 9.97 3.57
CA CYS A 38 1.36 8.71 3.25
C CYS A 38 1.53 8.35 1.76
N SER A 39 1.62 7.05 1.48
CA SER A 39 1.77 6.51 0.13
C SER A 39 0.61 6.88 -0.79
N LEU A 40 -0.61 6.96 -0.25
CA LEU A 40 -1.82 7.35 -0.98
C LEU A 40 -1.68 8.75 -1.61
N ALA A 41 -1.32 9.77 -0.80
CA ALA A 41 -1.14 11.13 -1.29
C ALA A 41 0.00 11.22 -2.33
N MET A 42 1.15 10.59 -2.04
CA MET A 42 2.27 10.62 -2.97
C MET A 42 1.95 9.90 -4.29
N SER A 43 1.19 8.80 -4.26
CA SER A 43 0.76 8.09 -5.46
C SER A 43 -0.17 8.94 -6.32
N ARG A 44 -1.11 9.65 -5.71
CA ARG A 44 -1.98 10.58 -6.45
C ARG A 44 -1.18 11.69 -7.12
N LEU A 45 -0.22 12.29 -6.42
CA LEU A 45 0.65 13.32 -6.99
C LEU A 45 1.49 12.79 -8.17
N LEU A 46 1.92 11.52 -8.15
CA LEU A 46 2.60 10.91 -9.29
C LEU A 46 1.68 10.76 -10.50
N LEU A 47 0.44 10.29 -10.30
CA LEU A 47 -0.54 10.19 -11.39
C LEU A 47 -0.80 11.55 -12.05
N GLU A 48 -0.94 12.62 -11.26
CA GLU A 48 -1.10 13.99 -11.79
C GLU A 48 0.11 14.47 -12.62
N ASN A 49 1.28 13.88 -12.39
CA ASN A 49 2.50 14.12 -13.14
C ASN A 49 2.74 13.11 -14.28
N GLY A 50 1.75 12.25 -14.58
CA GLY A 50 1.82 11.26 -15.66
C GLY A 50 2.81 10.11 -15.36
N ILE A 51 2.97 9.74 -14.09
CA ILE A 51 3.84 8.65 -13.63
C ILE A 51 2.97 7.61 -12.91
N GLU A 52 2.97 6.38 -13.40
CA GLU A 52 2.22 5.28 -12.78
C GLU A 52 2.82 4.86 -11.43
N PRO A 53 2.05 4.90 -10.32
CA PRO A 53 2.53 4.44 -9.03
C PRO A 53 2.19 2.96 -8.79
N VAL A 54 3.06 2.27 -8.04
CA VAL A 54 2.70 1.08 -7.26
C VAL A 54 2.64 1.52 -5.80
N MET A 55 1.43 1.74 -5.28
CA MET A 55 1.23 2.20 -3.92
C MET A 55 1.47 1.06 -2.92
N GLN A 56 2.45 1.19 -2.03
CA GLN A 56 2.52 0.28 -0.89
C GLN A 56 1.47 0.66 0.16
N ILE A 57 0.89 -0.35 0.81
CA ILE A 57 0.02 -0.17 1.95
C ILE A 57 0.44 -1.11 3.08
N SER A 58 0.78 -0.53 4.24
CA SER A 58 1.28 -1.25 5.41
C SER A 58 0.14 -1.57 6.38
N CYS A 59 0.08 -2.82 6.83
CA CYS A 59 -0.84 -3.26 7.87
C CYS A 59 -0.41 -2.83 9.29
N ARG A 60 0.82 -2.32 9.46
CA ARG A 60 1.36 -1.96 10.77
C ARG A 60 0.60 -0.84 11.46
N ASP A 61 0.26 0.22 10.73
CA ASP A 61 -0.18 1.48 11.31
C ASP A 61 -1.70 1.69 11.27
N ARG A 62 -2.43 0.79 10.60
CA ARG A 62 -3.86 0.93 10.30
C ARG A 62 -4.67 -0.24 10.80
N ASN A 63 -5.83 0.04 11.39
CA ASN A 63 -6.83 -1.00 11.64
C ASN A 63 -7.55 -1.41 10.35
N LYS A 64 -8.39 -2.44 10.44
CA LYS A 64 -9.15 -2.99 9.32
C LYS A 64 -9.96 -1.92 8.58
N ILE A 65 -10.68 -1.05 9.31
CA ILE A 65 -11.53 -0.02 8.72
C ILE A 65 -10.69 0.99 7.93
N ALA A 66 -9.57 1.46 8.51
CA ALA A 66 -8.68 2.40 7.84
C ALA A 66 -8.05 1.81 6.58
N LEU A 67 -7.62 0.53 6.62
CA LEU A 67 -7.09 -0.16 5.44
C LEU A 67 -8.14 -0.26 4.32
N GLN A 68 -9.38 -0.60 4.66
CA GLN A 68 -10.48 -0.67 3.70
C GLN A 68 -10.80 0.69 3.09
N SER A 69 -10.86 1.73 3.91
CA SER A 69 -11.09 3.11 3.46
C SER A 69 -10.00 3.59 2.52
N ASP A 70 -8.73 3.31 2.84
CA ASP A 70 -7.60 3.68 1.99
C ASP A 70 -7.61 2.95 0.64
N ILE A 71 -8.03 1.67 0.60
CA ILE A 71 -8.18 0.91 -0.64
C ILE A 71 -9.27 1.50 -1.54
N LEU A 72 -10.45 1.78 -0.98
CA LEU A 72 -11.54 2.41 -1.72
C LEU A 72 -11.14 3.80 -2.21
N GLY A 73 -10.48 4.59 -1.35
CA GLY A 73 -9.95 5.91 -1.69
C GLY A 73 -8.90 5.84 -2.80
N ALA A 74 -8.00 4.87 -2.76
CA ALA A 74 -7.00 4.65 -3.81
C ALA A 74 -7.66 4.38 -5.16
N ASN A 75 -8.66 3.50 -5.19
CA ASN A 75 -9.42 3.22 -6.42
C ASN A 75 -10.13 4.47 -6.95
N ALA A 76 -10.79 5.24 -6.09
CA ALA A 76 -11.47 6.49 -6.45
C ALA A 76 -10.50 7.56 -7.00
N LEU A 77 -9.27 7.61 -6.49
CA LEU A 77 -8.20 8.49 -6.95
C LEU A 77 -7.49 7.99 -8.23
N GLY A 78 -7.91 6.84 -8.79
CA GLY A 78 -7.33 6.26 -10.00
C GLY A 78 -6.05 5.47 -9.79
N ILE A 79 -5.68 5.15 -8.54
CA ILE A 79 -4.52 4.31 -8.24
C ILE A 79 -4.91 2.85 -8.48
N LYS A 80 -4.27 2.21 -9.45
CA LYS A 80 -4.62 0.85 -9.89
C LYS A 80 -3.67 -0.23 -9.39
N ASN A 81 -2.46 0.11 -8.95
CA ASN A 81 -1.45 -0.86 -8.52
C ASN A 81 -1.17 -0.71 -7.03
N ILE A 82 -1.40 -1.76 -6.25
CA ILE A 82 -1.17 -1.80 -4.80
C ILE A 82 -0.25 -2.97 -4.43
N LEU A 83 0.78 -2.69 -3.62
CA LEU A 83 1.60 -3.70 -2.98
C LEU A 83 1.28 -3.77 -1.48
N CYS A 84 0.65 -4.87 -1.07
CA CYS A 84 0.32 -5.14 0.32
C CYS A 84 1.57 -5.57 1.09
N ILE A 85 1.89 -4.89 2.19
CA ILE A 85 3.00 -5.23 3.06
C ILE A 85 2.56 -5.34 4.53
N THR A 86 3.17 -6.24 5.28
CA THR A 86 2.89 -6.37 6.72
C THR A 86 3.43 -5.14 7.48
N GLY A 87 4.57 -4.62 7.05
CA GLY A 87 5.25 -3.49 7.68
C GLY A 87 6.37 -3.92 8.63
N ASP A 88 7.38 -3.05 8.77
CA ASP A 88 8.52 -3.26 9.67
C ASP A 88 8.11 -3.07 11.14
N SER A 89 8.89 -3.65 12.07
CA SER A 89 8.68 -3.39 13.49
C SER A 89 8.80 -1.90 13.82
N VAL A 90 7.92 -1.36 14.67
CA VAL A 90 7.97 0.04 15.15
C VAL A 90 9.29 0.38 15.85
N LYS A 91 9.94 -0.62 16.46
CA LYS A 91 11.25 -0.50 17.11
C LYS A 91 12.38 -0.15 16.15
N ALA A 92 12.20 -0.39 14.85
CA ALA A 92 13.19 -0.07 13.82
C ALA A 92 13.15 1.41 13.38
N GLY A 93 12.15 2.17 13.82
CA GLY A 93 11.87 3.53 13.39
C GLY A 93 12.23 4.61 14.39
N ASP A 94 11.74 5.81 14.09
CA ASP A 94 11.96 7.03 14.88
C ASP A 94 10.85 7.30 15.93
N GLN A 95 9.79 6.47 15.95
CA GLN A 95 8.62 6.60 16.84
C GLN A 95 8.42 5.30 17.65
N GLN A 96 9.44 4.88 18.40
CA GLN A 96 9.51 3.55 19.03
C GLN A 96 8.41 3.28 20.06
N ASN A 97 7.77 4.32 20.61
CA ASN A 97 6.67 4.21 21.56
C ASN A 97 5.29 4.09 20.86
N THR A 98 5.26 4.13 19.53
CA THR A 98 4.02 3.96 18.78
C THR A 98 3.53 2.52 18.89
N LYS A 99 2.24 2.35 19.11
CA LYS A 99 1.60 1.04 19.15
C LYS A 99 1.29 0.54 17.73
N ALA A 100 1.87 -0.58 17.34
CA ALA A 100 1.50 -1.23 16.08
C ALA A 100 0.10 -1.86 16.19
N VAL A 101 -0.65 -1.87 15.09
CA VAL A 101 -2.02 -2.38 15.01
C VAL A 101 -2.03 -3.85 14.55
N HIS A 102 -1.50 -4.12 13.34
CA HIS A 102 -1.38 -5.48 12.77
C HIS A 102 -2.65 -6.35 12.87
N GLU A 103 -3.86 -5.77 12.68
CA GLU A 103 -5.10 -6.55 12.57
C GLU A 103 -5.13 -7.41 11.30
N PHE A 104 -4.45 -6.93 10.26
CA PHE A 104 -4.22 -7.66 9.02
C PHE A 104 -2.73 -7.95 8.82
N GLU A 105 -2.47 -8.98 8.04
CA GLU A 105 -1.21 -9.25 7.36
C GLU A 105 -1.39 -9.05 5.84
N SER A 106 -0.28 -8.95 5.13
CA SER A 106 -0.28 -8.69 3.68
C SER A 106 -1.21 -9.63 2.89
N VAL A 107 -1.24 -10.92 3.23
CA VAL A 107 -2.09 -11.92 2.56
C VAL A 107 -3.58 -11.67 2.83
N LYS A 108 -3.96 -11.33 4.07
CA LYS A 108 -5.36 -10.99 4.39
C LYS A 108 -5.80 -9.72 3.67
N LEU A 109 -4.91 -8.73 3.60
CA LEU A 109 -5.18 -7.49 2.88
C LEU A 109 -5.36 -7.73 1.38
N LEU A 110 -4.51 -8.57 0.78
CA LEU A 110 -4.64 -8.98 -0.62
C LEU A 110 -6.01 -9.64 -0.89
N LYS A 111 -6.44 -10.55 -0.03
CA LYS A 111 -7.77 -11.18 -0.14
C LYS A 111 -8.91 -10.15 -0.02
N GLN A 112 -8.75 -9.14 0.84
CA GLN A 112 -9.73 -8.07 0.98
C GLN A 112 -9.85 -7.24 -0.31
N ILE A 113 -8.72 -6.89 -0.96
CA ILE A 113 -8.75 -6.20 -2.25
C ILE A 113 -9.43 -7.08 -3.31
N GLN A 114 -9.16 -8.38 -3.32
CA GLN A 114 -9.82 -9.31 -4.23
C GLN A 114 -11.34 -9.34 -4.01
N SER A 115 -11.82 -9.32 -2.76
CA SER A 115 -13.25 -9.22 -2.46
C SER A 115 -13.85 -7.93 -3.01
N PHE A 116 -13.19 -6.78 -2.82
CA PHE A 116 -13.63 -5.50 -3.36
C PHE A 116 -13.64 -5.47 -4.90
N ASN A 117 -12.66 -6.10 -5.55
CA ASN A 117 -12.67 -6.26 -7.01
C ASN A 117 -13.85 -7.12 -7.51
N ASN A 118 -14.34 -8.04 -6.66
CA ASN A 118 -15.53 -8.84 -6.94
C ASN A 118 -16.83 -8.14 -6.53
N GLY A 119 -16.76 -6.91 -6.00
CA GLY A 119 -17.92 -6.17 -5.54
C GLY A 119 -18.51 -6.65 -4.21
N ILE A 120 -17.73 -7.31 -3.38
CA ILE A 120 -18.16 -7.89 -2.10
C ILE A 120 -17.47 -7.13 -0.96
N ASP A 121 -18.24 -6.62 -0.03
CA ASP A 121 -17.74 -5.99 1.18
C ASP A 121 -17.37 -7.03 2.26
N PRO A 122 -16.74 -6.59 3.40
CA PRO A 122 -16.36 -7.52 4.46
C PRO A 122 -17.49 -8.21 5.20
N THR A 123 -18.73 -7.74 5.07
CA THR A 123 -19.94 -8.35 5.65
C THR A 123 -20.60 -9.33 4.69
N TYR A 124 -19.98 -9.56 3.53
CA TYR A 124 -20.48 -10.38 2.42
C TYR A 124 -21.71 -9.78 1.71
N GLU A 125 -21.92 -8.48 1.86
CA GLU A 125 -22.91 -7.73 1.09
C GLU A 125 -22.30 -7.18 -0.19
N LEU A 126 -23.14 -6.84 -1.16
CA LEU A 126 -22.68 -6.18 -2.39
C LEU A 126 -22.26 -4.74 -2.08
N LEU A 127 -21.14 -4.30 -2.64
CA LEU A 127 -20.74 -2.90 -2.61
C LEU A 127 -21.80 -2.07 -3.35
N SER A 128 -22.36 -1.05 -2.67
CA SER A 128 -23.43 -0.21 -3.20
C SER A 128 -23.02 0.56 -4.47
N ASP A 129 -21.74 0.92 -4.59
CA ASP A 129 -21.24 1.90 -5.55
C ASP A 129 -20.17 1.36 -6.49
N HIS A 130 -20.26 0.15 -6.92
CA HIS A 130 -19.33 -0.50 -7.83
C HIS A 130 -18.10 -1.16 -7.17
N ARG A 131 -17.64 -2.19 -7.84
CA ARG A 131 -16.40 -2.91 -7.52
C ARG A 131 -15.16 -2.05 -7.74
N THR A 132 -14.08 -2.38 -7.05
CA THR A 132 -12.77 -1.80 -7.35
C THR A 132 -12.13 -2.51 -8.56
N GLU A 133 -11.13 -1.85 -9.15
CA GLU A 133 -10.31 -2.39 -10.26
C GLU A 133 -8.84 -2.22 -9.92
N ILE A 134 -8.38 -2.96 -8.92
CA ILE A 134 -7.03 -2.83 -8.38
C ILE A 134 -6.23 -4.09 -8.72
N PHE A 135 -5.09 -3.91 -9.37
CA PHE A 135 -4.07 -4.94 -9.48
C PHE A 135 -3.25 -4.95 -8.19
N ALA A 136 -3.38 -6.01 -7.40
CA ALA A 136 -2.75 -6.10 -6.09
C ALA A 136 -1.77 -7.27 -6.01
N GLY A 137 -0.67 -7.04 -5.30
CA GLY A 137 0.34 -8.04 -4.97
C GLY A 137 0.76 -7.96 -3.51
N ALA A 138 1.52 -8.96 -3.07
CA ALA A 138 2.15 -8.97 -1.76
C ALA A 138 3.61 -9.39 -1.88
N ALA A 139 4.46 -8.92 -0.96
CA ALA A 139 5.85 -9.34 -0.92
C ALA A 139 5.95 -10.80 -0.44
N ALA A 140 6.76 -11.60 -1.14
CA ALA A 140 7.12 -12.95 -0.75
C ALA A 140 8.62 -13.04 -0.48
N ASP A 141 9.00 -13.79 0.56
CA ASP A 141 10.39 -14.11 0.85
C ASP A 141 10.61 -15.62 0.62
N PRO A 142 11.21 -16.02 -0.50
CA PRO A 142 11.45 -17.42 -0.84
C PRO A 142 12.51 -18.07 0.08
N SER A 143 13.31 -17.28 0.78
CA SER A 143 14.33 -17.77 1.72
C SER A 143 13.76 -18.12 3.09
N TYR A 144 12.48 -17.84 3.33
CA TYR A 144 11.83 -18.11 4.63
C TYR A 144 11.82 -19.61 4.93
N LYS A 145 12.37 -20.00 6.07
CA LYS A 145 12.58 -21.42 6.45
C LYS A 145 11.28 -22.22 6.62
N ASN A 146 10.13 -21.57 6.78
CA ASN A 146 8.84 -22.24 6.95
C ASN A 146 8.05 -22.30 5.63
N LEU A 147 8.18 -23.41 4.93
CA LEU A 147 7.51 -23.69 3.65
C LEU A 147 5.98 -23.53 3.67
N LYS A 148 5.32 -23.73 4.82
CA LYS A 148 3.88 -23.50 4.95
C LYS A 148 3.53 -22.02 4.78
N ILE A 149 4.32 -21.14 5.38
CA ILE A 149 4.09 -19.69 5.29
C ILE A 149 4.37 -19.18 3.86
N VAL A 150 5.42 -19.69 3.21
CA VAL A 150 5.72 -19.34 1.82
C VAL A 150 4.56 -19.73 0.89
N LYS A 151 4.06 -20.98 1.00
CA LYS A 151 2.92 -21.44 0.20
C LYS A 151 1.60 -20.69 0.45
N MET A 152 1.46 -20.02 1.58
CA MET A 152 0.28 -19.17 1.88
C MET A 152 0.44 -17.75 1.31
N ARG A 153 1.66 -17.34 0.93
CA ARG A 153 1.96 -16.01 0.42
C ARG A 153 2.17 -15.95 -1.10
N THR A 154 2.30 -17.10 -1.74
CA THR A 154 2.32 -17.27 -3.20
C THR A 154 0.97 -17.74 -3.72
#